data_a46d3e9c556991357a2875f975453255
#
_entry.id   a46d3e9c556991357a2875f975453255
#
_cell.length_a   1.000
_cell.length_b   1.000
_cell.length_c   1.000
_cell.angle_alpha   90.00
_cell.angle_beta   90.00
_cell.angle_gamma   90.00
#
_symmetry.space_group_name_H-M   'P 1'
#
loop_
_entity.id
_entity.type
_entity.pdbx_description
1 polymer ?
#
loop_
_entity_poly.entity_id
_entity_poly.type
_entity_poly.pdbx_seq_one_letter_code
_entity_poly.pdbx_strand_id
1 'polypeptide(L)'
;MADHKTMGSFRTVHGRQRFQCKCYSQLSRCPYERVAPAASAAVALFISSFADAHMGTGLTGGFGSGFQHPLTGADHLLAMVSVGLWGAFLGRPLIFVLPVIFPAVMVAGAVMGMLGVPLPPVETGIALSVTVLGGCIALSLKAPVWIASLIVAIFAIFHGYAHGKELPSAADPIGYSLGFVLATGSLHVLGIGIGFLNHLPGGVRVTRGLGLFIAGAGAWFLYKALVL
;
A
#
# COMPACT_ATOMS: atom_id res chain seq x y z
N MET A 1 46.06 58.78 38.23
CA MET A 1 44.93 59.64 38.01
C MET A 1 43.75 58.68 37.70
N ALA A 2 43.00 58.26 38.69
CA ALA A 2 41.73 58.86 39.15
C ALA A 2 40.69 58.81 38.03
N ASP A 3 39.50 58.31 38.09
CA ASP A 3 38.62 58.08 39.23
C ASP A 3 37.36 57.28 38.84
N HIS A 4 36.79 56.65 39.82
CA HIS A 4 35.39 56.48 40.20
C HIS A 4 34.35 55.81 39.29
N LYS A 5 33.92 54.62 39.74
CA LYS A 5 32.63 54.35 40.46
C LYS A 5 31.36 54.81 39.73
N THR A 6 30.50 53.85 39.39
CA THR A 6 29.21 53.81 40.12
C THR A 6 28.53 52.42 39.95
N MET A 7 28.23 51.85 41.05
CA MET A 7 27.42 50.72 41.37
C MET A 7 25.95 51.07 41.16
N GLY A 8 25.22 50.33 40.30
CA GLY A 8 23.77 50.46 40.05
C GLY A 8 23.05 49.17 40.33
N SER A 9 22.60 49.06 41.53
CA SER A 9 21.46 48.41 42.14
C SER A 9 20.69 47.32 41.24
N PHE A 10 20.87 46.07 41.60
CA PHE A 10 19.95 44.98 41.30
C PHE A 10 18.62 45.21 42.05
N ARG A 11 17.54 45.46 41.31
CA ARG A 11 16.17 45.31 41.82
C ARG A 11 15.60 44.01 41.30
N THR A 12 15.57 43.01 42.16
CA THR A 12 14.76 41.82 42.05
C THR A 12 13.27 42.19 42.09
N VAL A 13 12.58 42.01 40.98
CA VAL A 13 11.11 42.03 40.94
C VAL A 13 10.63 40.60 40.86
N HIS A 14 10.24 40.03 42.00
CA HIS A 14 9.48 38.84 42.13
C HIS A 14 8.04 39.09 41.62
N GLY A 15 7.78 38.73 40.39
CA GLY A 15 6.43 38.63 39.83
C GLY A 15 6.07 37.16 39.62
N ARG A 16 5.60 36.49 40.68
CA ARG A 16 4.93 35.20 40.54
C ARG A 16 3.58 35.42 39.85
N GLN A 17 3.53 35.24 38.54
CA GLN A 17 2.25 35.04 37.86
C GLN A 17 1.84 33.56 38.05
N ARG A 18 0.91 33.35 38.94
CA ARG A 18 0.11 32.13 39.05
C ARG A 18 -0.77 32.05 37.78
N PHE A 19 -0.32 31.33 36.75
CA PHE A 19 -1.24 30.84 35.76
C PHE A 19 -2.05 29.70 36.40
N GLN A 20 -3.25 30.04 36.84
CA GLN A 20 -4.25 29.08 37.26
C GLN A 20 -4.62 28.26 36.06
N CYS A 21 -4.26 26.97 36.10
CA CYS A 21 -4.86 25.94 35.26
C CYS A 21 -6.35 25.85 35.58
N LYS A 22 -7.18 26.53 34.76
CA LYS A 22 -8.63 26.40 34.76
C LYS A 22 -9.03 25.97 33.35
N CYS A 23 -8.75 24.71 32.98
CA CYS A 23 -9.32 24.02 31.80
C CYS A 23 -9.12 22.52 31.93
N TYR A 24 -9.73 21.90 32.94
CA TYR A 24 -9.70 20.43 33.07
C TYR A 24 -11.10 19.83 33.28
N SER A 25 -12.14 20.43 32.69
CA SER A 25 -13.48 19.88 32.78
C SER A 25 -14.30 19.88 31.50
N GLN A 26 -13.67 20.01 30.32
CA GLN A 26 -14.37 19.93 29.02
C GLN A 26 -13.71 18.94 28.04
N LEU A 27 -12.96 17.94 28.53
CA LEU A 27 -12.38 16.87 27.70
C LEU A 27 -13.21 15.57 27.70
N SER A 28 -14.53 15.70 27.85
CA SER A 28 -15.42 14.56 27.72
C SER A 28 -16.25 14.67 26.43
N ARG A 29 -15.62 14.54 25.29
CA ARG A 29 -16.20 14.05 24.01
C ARG A 29 -15.16 14.20 22.90
N CYS A 30 -14.11 13.37 22.91
CA CYS A 30 -13.29 13.18 21.71
C CYS A 30 -14.13 12.37 20.70
N PRO A 31 -14.36 12.89 19.48
CA PRO A 31 -15.09 12.16 18.43
C PRO A 31 -14.36 10.90 17.93
N TYR A 32 -13.15 10.63 18.45
CA TYR A 32 -12.31 9.50 18.08
C TYR A 32 -12.86 8.12 18.51
N GLU A 33 -13.60 8.04 19.63
CA GLU A 33 -14.12 6.75 20.12
C GLU A 33 -15.23 6.15 19.25
N ARG A 34 -15.89 6.94 18.38
CA ARG A 34 -16.96 6.42 17.51
C ARG A 34 -16.47 5.95 16.14
N VAL A 35 -15.25 6.24 15.75
CA VAL A 35 -14.71 5.88 14.43
C VAL A 35 -14.00 4.52 14.46
N ALA A 36 -13.41 4.14 15.59
CA ALA A 36 -12.68 2.90 15.72
C ALA A 36 -13.52 1.61 15.46
N PRO A 37 -14.75 1.46 16.00
CA PRO A 37 -15.54 0.24 15.77
C PRO A 37 -16.10 0.16 14.33
N ALA A 38 -16.37 1.29 13.69
CA ALA A 38 -16.86 1.30 12.31
C ALA A 38 -15.75 0.95 11.30
N ALA A 39 -14.53 1.39 11.54
CA ALA A 39 -13.38 1.06 10.69
C ALA A 39 -13.00 -0.43 10.83
N SER A 40 -13.04 -1.00 12.03
CA SER A 40 -12.75 -2.41 12.25
C SER A 40 -13.85 -3.32 11.68
N ALA A 41 -15.12 -2.94 11.74
CA ALA A 41 -16.22 -3.68 11.14
C ALA A 41 -16.17 -3.65 9.61
N ALA A 42 -15.82 -2.51 9.00
CA ALA A 42 -15.65 -2.39 7.56
C ALA A 42 -14.47 -3.25 7.06
N VAL A 43 -13.37 -3.29 7.79
CA VAL A 43 -12.20 -4.14 7.48
C VAL A 43 -12.56 -5.62 7.62
N ALA A 44 -13.31 -6.02 8.65
CA ALA A 44 -13.74 -7.42 8.84
C ALA A 44 -14.70 -7.90 7.74
N LEU A 45 -15.62 -7.04 7.29
CA LEU A 45 -16.52 -7.33 6.16
C LEU A 45 -15.78 -7.43 4.83
N PHE A 46 -14.73 -6.65 4.64
CA PHE A 46 -13.88 -6.73 3.43
C PHE A 46 -13.10 -8.06 3.37
N ILE A 47 -12.60 -8.55 4.50
CA ILE A 47 -11.80 -9.79 4.56
C ILE A 47 -12.67 -11.04 4.32
N SER A 48 -13.92 -11.06 4.77
CA SER A 48 -14.80 -12.22 4.63
C SER A 48 -15.30 -12.46 3.20
N SER A 49 -15.27 -11.44 2.33
CA SER A 49 -15.76 -11.55 0.94
C SER A 49 -14.70 -12.09 -0.04
N PHE A 50 -13.45 -12.23 0.38
CA PHE A 50 -12.33 -12.56 -0.51
C PHE A 50 -11.86 -14.03 -0.43
N ALA A 51 -12.49 -14.88 0.39
CA ALA A 51 -12.03 -16.25 0.59
C ALA A 51 -12.35 -17.20 -0.59
N ASP A 52 -13.10 -16.78 -1.59
CA ASP A 52 -13.66 -17.66 -2.63
C ASP A 52 -13.18 -17.35 -4.07
N ALA A 53 -12.18 -16.49 -4.26
CA ALA A 53 -11.78 -16.02 -5.58
C ALA A 53 -11.00 -17.05 -6.42
N HIS A 54 -10.62 -18.21 -5.87
CA HIS A 54 -9.81 -19.22 -6.55
C HIS A 54 -10.56 -20.47 -7.00
N MET A 55 -11.88 -20.52 -6.87
CA MET A 55 -12.69 -21.64 -7.35
C MET A 55 -13.27 -21.32 -8.74
N GLY A 56 -12.47 -21.59 -9.75
CA GLY A 56 -12.77 -21.99 -11.12
C GLY A 56 -14.16 -21.74 -11.70
N THR A 57 -14.55 -20.49 -11.92
CA THR A 57 -15.49 -20.21 -13.00
C THR A 57 -14.63 -19.83 -14.20
N GLY A 58 -14.60 -20.70 -15.22
CA GLY A 58 -13.85 -20.44 -16.44
C GLY A 58 -14.04 -19.00 -16.88
N LEU A 59 -12.94 -18.34 -17.29
CA LEU A 59 -12.92 -16.96 -17.77
C LEU A 59 -13.75 -16.85 -19.05
N THR A 60 -15.07 -16.91 -18.90
CA THR A 60 -16.04 -16.92 -20.00
C THR A 60 -16.32 -15.53 -20.56
N GLY A 61 -15.66 -14.49 -20.04
CA GLY A 61 -15.85 -13.11 -20.43
C GLY A 61 -14.56 -12.45 -20.93
N GLY A 62 -14.70 -11.44 -21.78
CA GLY A 62 -13.60 -10.59 -22.25
C GLY A 62 -13.27 -9.49 -21.25
N PHE A 63 -13.41 -8.22 -21.67
CA PHE A 63 -13.03 -7.02 -20.91
C PHE A 63 -13.58 -6.99 -19.47
N GLY A 64 -14.85 -7.32 -19.26
CA GLY A 64 -15.48 -7.25 -17.93
C GLY A 64 -14.83 -8.19 -16.92
N SER A 65 -14.55 -9.43 -17.31
CA SER A 65 -13.88 -10.40 -16.43
C SER A 65 -12.43 -9.99 -16.14
N GLY A 66 -11.71 -9.50 -17.16
CA GLY A 66 -10.37 -8.97 -16.98
C GLY A 66 -10.31 -7.77 -16.04
N PHE A 67 -11.28 -6.87 -16.15
CA PHE A 67 -11.37 -5.70 -15.25
C PHE A 67 -11.70 -6.12 -13.81
N GLN A 68 -12.60 -7.07 -13.62
CA GLN A 68 -13.02 -7.52 -12.30
C GLN A 68 -11.95 -8.35 -11.60
N HIS A 69 -11.13 -9.09 -12.34
CA HIS A 69 -10.18 -10.05 -11.81
C HIS A 69 -9.22 -9.47 -10.74
N PRO A 70 -8.44 -8.37 -10.98
CA PRO A 70 -7.54 -7.82 -9.96
C PRO A 70 -8.27 -7.14 -8.80
N LEU A 71 -9.58 -6.90 -8.92
CA LEU A 71 -10.40 -6.34 -7.86
C LEU A 71 -10.92 -7.41 -6.89
N THR A 72 -11.02 -8.66 -7.33
CA THR A 72 -11.56 -9.78 -6.53
C THR A 72 -10.48 -10.55 -5.78
N GLY A 73 -9.24 -10.57 -6.27
CA GLY A 73 -8.09 -11.14 -5.56
C GLY A 73 -7.54 -10.18 -4.52
N ALA A 74 -7.70 -10.49 -3.22
CA ALA A 74 -7.25 -9.61 -2.15
C ALA A 74 -5.74 -9.35 -2.17
N ASP A 75 -4.94 -10.35 -2.49
CA ASP A 75 -3.49 -10.27 -2.64
C ASP A 75 -3.09 -9.37 -3.81
N HIS A 76 -3.72 -9.53 -4.97
CA HIS A 76 -3.52 -8.71 -6.15
C HIS A 76 -3.93 -7.26 -5.89
N LEU A 77 -5.12 -7.03 -5.32
CA LEU A 77 -5.61 -5.70 -4.97
C LEU A 77 -4.63 -4.98 -4.05
N LEU A 78 -4.19 -5.65 -2.97
CA LEU A 78 -3.26 -5.05 -2.01
C LEU A 78 -1.89 -4.79 -2.63
N ALA A 79 -1.38 -5.69 -3.48
CA ALA A 79 -0.12 -5.48 -4.18
C ALA A 79 -0.19 -4.26 -5.09
N MET A 80 -1.22 -4.13 -5.95
CA MET A 80 -1.38 -3.02 -6.89
C MET A 80 -1.52 -1.68 -6.17
N VAL A 81 -2.37 -1.61 -5.14
CA VAL A 81 -2.50 -0.39 -4.31
C VAL A 81 -1.18 -0.04 -3.65
N SER A 82 -0.41 -1.04 -3.17
CA SER A 82 0.89 -0.82 -2.53
C SER A 82 1.94 -0.23 -3.47
N VAL A 83 1.98 -0.66 -4.73
CA VAL A 83 2.88 -0.09 -5.75
C VAL A 83 2.62 1.40 -5.92
N GLY A 84 1.36 1.81 -6.08
CA GLY A 84 0.98 3.22 -6.19
C GLY A 84 1.29 4.02 -4.92
N LEU A 85 0.93 3.47 -3.76
CA LEU A 85 1.15 4.10 -2.45
C LEU A 85 2.64 4.29 -2.15
N TRP A 86 3.46 3.26 -2.38
CA TRP A 86 4.91 3.36 -2.18
C TRP A 86 5.55 4.31 -3.18
N GLY A 87 5.13 4.28 -4.46
CA GLY A 87 5.57 5.23 -5.47
C GLY A 87 5.30 6.69 -5.08
N ALA A 88 4.10 6.99 -4.55
CA ALA A 88 3.75 8.31 -4.06
C ALA A 88 4.59 8.72 -2.84
N PHE A 89 4.86 7.77 -1.92
CA PHE A 89 5.73 8.00 -0.77
C PHE A 89 7.18 8.31 -1.18
N LEU A 90 7.71 7.62 -2.19
CA LEU A 90 9.06 7.84 -2.72
C LEU A 90 9.17 9.13 -3.54
N GLY A 91 8.04 9.62 -4.07
CA GLY A 91 7.99 10.85 -4.86
C GLY A 91 8.49 10.70 -6.30
N ARG A 92 8.83 11.83 -6.95
CA ARG A 92 9.33 11.80 -8.33
C ARG A 92 10.76 11.25 -8.41
N PRO A 93 11.09 10.42 -9.42
CA PRO A 93 10.23 10.01 -10.55
C PRO A 93 9.37 8.77 -10.26
N LEU A 94 9.54 8.11 -9.10
CA LEU A 94 8.99 6.78 -8.79
C LEU A 94 7.45 6.72 -8.76
N ILE A 95 6.78 7.84 -8.47
CA ILE A 95 5.32 7.95 -8.55
C ILE A 95 4.76 7.60 -9.95
N PHE A 96 5.56 7.78 -11.01
CA PHE A 96 5.20 7.41 -12.38
C PHE A 96 5.88 6.13 -12.83
N VAL A 97 7.14 5.94 -12.43
CA VAL A 97 7.98 4.83 -12.90
C VAL A 97 7.44 3.49 -12.40
N LEU A 98 7.08 3.37 -11.11
CA LEU A 98 6.59 2.10 -10.56
C LEU A 98 5.28 1.65 -11.18
N PRO A 99 4.23 2.50 -11.32
CA PRO A 99 2.99 2.14 -12.00
C PRO A 99 3.15 1.77 -13.48
N VAL A 100 4.22 2.21 -14.15
CA VAL A 100 4.52 1.84 -15.55
C VAL A 100 5.33 0.55 -15.62
N ILE A 101 6.35 0.40 -14.77
CA ILE A 101 7.19 -0.81 -14.73
C ILE A 101 6.36 -2.04 -14.39
N PHE A 102 5.45 -1.94 -13.44
CA PHE A 102 4.68 -3.09 -12.98
C PHE A 102 3.91 -3.76 -14.14
N PRO A 103 2.99 -3.10 -14.86
CA PRO A 103 2.27 -3.73 -15.97
C PRO A 103 3.19 -4.09 -17.14
N ALA A 104 4.24 -3.31 -17.41
CA ALA A 104 5.17 -3.60 -18.50
C ALA A 104 5.94 -4.92 -18.26
N VAL A 105 6.46 -5.12 -17.05
CA VAL A 105 7.18 -6.36 -16.69
C VAL A 105 6.21 -7.53 -16.48
N MET A 106 4.98 -7.25 -16.02
CA MET A 106 3.92 -8.25 -15.90
C MET A 106 3.60 -8.91 -17.25
N VAL A 107 3.67 -8.17 -18.37
CA VAL A 107 3.54 -8.77 -19.71
C VAL A 107 4.60 -9.84 -19.97
N ALA A 108 5.85 -9.59 -19.59
CA ALA A 108 6.91 -10.59 -19.73
C ALA A 108 6.64 -11.84 -18.86
N GLY A 109 6.19 -11.63 -17.60
CA GLY A 109 5.74 -12.72 -16.74
C GLY A 109 4.59 -13.52 -17.35
N ALA A 110 3.59 -12.84 -17.94
CA ALA A 110 2.46 -13.50 -18.61
C ALA A 110 2.92 -14.36 -19.78
N VAL A 111 3.82 -13.89 -20.62
CA VAL A 111 4.42 -14.67 -21.71
C VAL A 111 5.15 -15.90 -21.16
N MET A 112 5.90 -15.78 -20.07
CA MET A 112 6.54 -16.93 -19.42
C MET A 112 5.51 -17.94 -18.91
N GLY A 113 4.40 -17.48 -18.33
CA GLY A 113 3.30 -18.33 -17.89
C GLY A 113 2.63 -19.10 -19.03
N MET A 114 2.33 -18.42 -20.14
CA MET A 114 1.76 -19.03 -21.35
C MET A 114 2.70 -20.07 -21.98
N LEU A 115 4.00 -19.81 -21.96
CA LEU A 115 5.01 -20.74 -22.50
C LEU A 115 5.34 -21.90 -21.54
N GLY A 116 4.78 -21.91 -20.32
CA GLY A 116 5.04 -22.94 -19.34
C GLY A 116 6.48 -22.93 -18.79
N VAL A 117 7.18 -21.81 -18.86
CA VAL A 117 8.54 -21.67 -18.27
C VAL A 117 8.46 -21.96 -16.77
N PRO A 118 9.28 -22.88 -16.22
CA PRO A 118 9.21 -23.17 -14.79
C PRO A 118 9.60 -21.94 -13.95
N LEU A 119 8.72 -21.56 -13.04
CA LEU A 119 8.95 -20.50 -12.06
C LEU A 119 8.78 -21.09 -10.64
N PRO A 120 9.53 -20.61 -9.63
CA PRO A 120 9.28 -20.98 -8.23
C PRO A 120 7.80 -20.78 -7.83
N PRO A 121 7.35 -21.29 -6.67
CA PRO A 121 5.95 -21.22 -6.26
C PRO A 121 5.37 -19.82 -6.42
N VAL A 122 4.46 -19.65 -7.35
CA VAL A 122 3.95 -18.34 -7.80
C VAL A 122 3.17 -17.67 -6.69
N GLU A 123 2.31 -18.42 -5.99
CA GLU A 123 1.53 -17.92 -4.84
C GLU A 123 2.42 -17.36 -3.74
N THR A 124 3.57 -18.02 -3.48
CA THR A 124 4.56 -17.52 -2.53
C THR A 124 5.15 -16.17 -2.99
N GLY A 125 5.45 -16.03 -4.29
CA GLY A 125 5.97 -14.78 -4.85
C GLY A 125 4.97 -13.64 -4.77
N ILE A 126 3.69 -13.92 -5.04
CA ILE A 126 2.58 -12.96 -4.91
C ILE A 126 2.41 -12.53 -3.44
N ALA A 127 2.33 -13.49 -2.51
CA ALA A 127 2.21 -13.20 -1.08
C ALA A 127 3.40 -12.41 -0.51
N LEU A 128 4.62 -12.73 -0.96
CA LEU A 128 5.83 -11.96 -0.63
C LEU A 128 5.75 -10.52 -1.13
N SER A 129 5.17 -10.27 -2.31
CA SER A 129 5.02 -8.92 -2.83
C SER A 129 4.20 -8.04 -1.88
N VAL A 130 3.07 -8.54 -1.40
CA VAL A 130 2.19 -7.83 -0.45
C VAL A 130 2.93 -7.58 0.87
N THR A 131 3.63 -8.61 1.39
CA THR A 131 4.39 -8.52 2.64
C THR A 131 5.50 -7.47 2.55
N VAL A 132 6.33 -7.54 1.50
CA VAL A 132 7.49 -6.66 1.33
C VAL A 132 7.06 -5.23 1.04
N LEU A 133 6.13 -5.01 0.11
CA LEU A 133 5.64 -3.67 -0.21
C LEU A 133 4.94 -3.03 0.99
N GLY A 134 4.09 -3.79 1.70
CA GLY A 134 3.48 -3.36 2.95
C GLY A 134 4.53 -2.97 4.00
N GLY A 135 5.58 -3.79 4.16
CA GLY A 135 6.71 -3.51 5.05
C GLY A 135 7.47 -2.23 4.67
N CYS A 136 7.74 -2.03 3.37
CA CYS A 136 8.39 -0.81 2.87
C CYS A 136 7.58 0.44 3.22
N ILE A 137 6.25 0.38 3.09
CA ILE A 137 5.33 1.48 3.43
C ILE A 137 5.31 1.70 4.95
N ALA A 138 5.14 0.64 5.74
CA ALA A 138 5.06 0.68 7.19
C ALA A 138 6.31 1.30 7.83
N LEU A 139 7.47 0.91 7.33
CA LEU A 139 8.77 1.39 7.80
C LEU A 139 9.17 2.72 7.16
N SER A 140 8.36 3.24 6.23
CA SER A 140 8.67 4.44 5.45
C SER A 140 10.04 4.35 4.76
N LEU A 141 10.35 3.19 4.19
CA LEU A 141 11.65 2.94 3.57
C LEU A 141 11.80 3.75 2.28
N LYS A 142 12.85 4.56 2.27
CA LYS A 142 13.28 5.28 1.07
C LYS A 142 14.23 4.37 0.28
N ALA A 143 13.94 4.18 -1.00
CA ALA A 143 14.77 3.41 -1.89
C ALA A 143 15.19 4.25 -3.10
N PRO A 144 16.42 4.11 -3.61
CA PRO A 144 16.80 4.72 -4.87
C PRO A 144 15.99 4.11 -6.02
N VAL A 145 15.90 4.85 -7.13
CA VAL A 145 15.03 4.49 -8.27
C VAL A 145 15.25 3.06 -8.74
N TRP A 146 16.50 2.64 -8.88
CA TRP A 146 16.84 1.31 -9.39
C TRP A 146 16.44 0.17 -8.43
N ILE A 147 16.58 0.36 -7.10
CA ILE A 147 16.16 -0.66 -6.10
C ILE A 147 14.64 -0.79 -6.08
N ALA A 148 13.93 0.33 -6.00
CA ALA A 148 12.46 0.31 -6.00
C ALA A 148 11.91 -0.34 -7.28
N SER A 149 12.48 0.02 -8.44
CA SER A 149 12.11 -0.54 -9.73
C SER A 149 12.40 -2.04 -9.82
N LEU A 150 13.55 -2.49 -9.30
CA LEU A 150 13.92 -3.90 -9.29
C LEU A 150 12.97 -4.74 -8.41
N ILE A 151 12.65 -4.25 -7.21
CA ILE A 151 11.71 -4.93 -6.30
C ILE A 151 10.35 -5.08 -6.98
N VAL A 152 9.83 -4.00 -7.55
CA VAL A 152 8.53 -3.99 -8.23
C VAL A 152 8.56 -4.89 -9.48
N ALA A 153 9.64 -4.87 -10.26
CA ALA A 153 9.81 -5.71 -11.44
C ALA A 153 9.81 -7.21 -11.10
N ILE A 154 10.55 -7.62 -10.07
CA ILE A 154 10.58 -9.02 -9.62
C ILE A 154 9.16 -9.49 -9.28
N PHE A 155 8.42 -8.72 -8.50
CA PHE A 155 7.06 -9.09 -8.11
C PHE A 155 6.08 -9.05 -9.30
N ALA A 156 6.27 -8.14 -10.25
CA ALA A 156 5.46 -8.07 -11.46
C ALA A 156 5.58 -9.35 -12.32
N ILE A 157 6.74 -10.02 -12.34
CA ILE A 157 6.92 -11.30 -13.03
C ILE A 157 5.97 -12.37 -12.45
N PHE A 158 5.92 -12.52 -11.11
CA PHE A 158 5.05 -13.50 -10.47
C PHE A 158 3.57 -13.25 -10.75
N HIS A 159 3.13 -11.99 -10.64
CA HIS A 159 1.77 -11.59 -10.97
C HIS A 159 1.43 -11.86 -12.44
N GLY A 160 2.33 -11.45 -13.34
CA GLY A 160 2.15 -11.70 -14.77
C GLY A 160 2.09 -13.20 -15.11
N TYR A 161 2.96 -13.99 -14.50
CA TYR A 161 3.01 -15.43 -14.71
C TYR A 161 1.69 -16.12 -14.32
N ALA A 162 1.13 -15.77 -13.15
CA ALA A 162 -0.18 -16.30 -12.73
C ALA A 162 -1.25 -16.04 -13.80
N HIS A 163 -1.37 -14.78 -14.23
CA HIS A 163 -2.36 -14.40 -15.23
C HIS A 163 -2.09 -14.97 -16.61
N GLY A 164 -0.83 -15.15 -16.99
CA GLY A 164 -0.45 -15.81 -18.23
C GLY A 164 -0.90 -17.26 -18.30
N LYS A 165 -0.93 -17.98 -17.18
CA LYS A 165 -1.47 -19.34 -17.10
C LYS A 165 -2.98 -19.42 -17.26
N GLU A 166 -3.70 -18.38 -16.83
CA GLU A 166 -5.15 -18.29 -16.90
C GLU A 166 -5.64 -17.80 -18.28
N LEU A 167 -4.83 -16.99 -18.96
CA LEU A 167 -5.17 -16.31 -20.21
C LEU A 167 -5.58 -17.26 -21.35
N PRO A 168 -4.93 -18.43 -21.58
CA PRO A 168 -5.30 -19.34 -22.65
C PRO A 168 -6.74 -19.87 -22.55
N SER A 169 -7.34 -19.84 -21.36
CA SER A 169 -8.73 -20.28 -21.14
C SER A 169 -9.76 -19.16 -21.37
N ALA A 170 -9.32 -17.91 -21.58
CA ALA A 170 -10.21 -16.79 -21.81
C ALA A 170 -10.85 -16.84 -23.20
N ALA A 171 -12.17 -16.62 -23.30
CA ALA A 171 -12.90 -16.59 -24.56
C ALA A 171 -12.46 -15.39 -25.44
N ASP A 172 -12.09 -14.26 -24.82
CA ASP A 172 -11.54 -13.06 -25.47
C ASP A 172 -10.28 -12.62 -24.73
N PRO A 173 -9.09 -13.11 -25.09
CA PRO A 173 -7.84 -12.75 -24.41
C PRO A 173 -7.47 -11.28 -24.53
N ILE A 174 -7.83 -10.62 -25.64
CA ILE A 174 -7.51 -9.20 -25.86
C ILE A 174 -8.38 -8.34 -24.95
N GLY A 175 -9.69 -8.55 -24.95
CA GLY A 175 -10.60 -7.84 -24.06
C GLY A 175 -10.25 -8.06 -22.59
N TYR A 176 -9.95 -9.32 -22.20
CA TYR A 176 -9.48 -9.63 -20.85
C TYR A 176 -8.23 -8.83 -20.47
N SER A 177 -7.21 -8.84 -21.33
CA SER A 177 -5.95 -8.12 -21.05
C SER A 177 -6.15 -6.61 -20.93
N LEU A 178 -7.00 -6.01 -21.76
CA LEU A 178 -7.34 -4.60 -21.70
C LEU A 178 -8.07 -4.25 -20.40
N GLY A 179 -9.07 -5.03 -20.02
CA GLY A 179 -9.80 -4.85 -18.76
C GLY A 179 -8.86 -4.95 -17.57
N PHE A 180 -8.00 -5.97 -17.55
CA PHE A 180 -7.01 -6.19 -16.51
C PHE A 180 -6.02 -5.02 -16.36
N VAL A 181 -5.45 -4.53 -17.46
CA VAL A 181 -4.51 -3.40 -17.44
C VAL A 181 -5.18 -2.13 -16.92
N LEU A 182 -6.42 -1.86 -17.33
CA LEU A 182 -7.16 -0.70 -16.84
C LEU A 182 -7.48 -0.80 -15.35
N ALA A 183 -7.90 -1.96 -14.86
CA ALA A 183 -8.15 -2.17 -13.44
C ALA A 183 -6.86 -2.02 -12.61
N THR A 184 -5.76 -2.64 -13.05
CA THR A 184 -4.43 -2.50 -12.41
C THR A 184 -3.99 -1.05 -12.35
N GLY A 185 -4.10 -0.31 -13.46
CA GLY A 185 -3.79 1.12 -13.52
C GLY A 185 -4.65 1.94 -12.55
N SER A 186 -5.95 1.63 -12.46
CA SER A 186 -6.87 2.29 -11.54
C SER A 186 -6.49 2.04 -10.07
N LEU A 187 -6.06 0.83 -9.73
CA LEU A 187 -5.57 0.49 -8.39
C LEU A 187 -4.25 1.20 -8.05
N HIS A 188 -3.34 1.35 -9.03
CA HIS A 188 -2.15 2.16 -8.84
C HIS A 188 -2.51 3.64 -8.57
N VAL A 189 -3.43 4.21 -9.34
CA VAL A 189 -3.91 5.59 -9.14
C VAL A 189 -4.57 5.75 -7.77
N LEU A 190 -5.36 4.78 -7.33
CA LEU A 190 -5.94 4.75 -5.98
C LEU A 190 -4.84 4.76 -4.91
N GLY A 191 -3.83 3.91 -5.07
CA GLY A 191 -2.67 3.87 -4.17
C GLY A 191 -1.92 5.20 -4.11
N ILE A 192 -1.70 5.84 -5.25
CA ILE A 192 -1.11 7.19 -5.34
C ILE A 192 -1.97 8.20 -4.59
N GLY A 193 -3.29 8.17 -4.79
CA GLY A 193 -4.25 9.03 -4.09
C GLY A 193 -4.16 8.89 -2.57
N ILE A 194 -4.12 7.65 -2.08
CA ILE A 194 -3.91 7.36 -0.65
C ILE A 194 -2.54 7.91 -0.19
N GLY A 195 -1.50 7.76 -1.01
CA GLY A 195 -0.16 8.26 -0.71
C GLY A 195 -0.08 9.77 -0.53
N PHE A 196 -0.95 10.55 -1.16
CA PHE A 196 -1.02 12.00 -0.95
C PHE A 196 -1.46 12.38 0.47
N LEU A 197 -2.06 11.47 1.24
CA LEU A 197 -2.31 11.69 2.66
C LEU A 197 -1.03 12.04 3.44
N ASN A 198 0.15 11.62 2.96
CA ASN A 198 1.43 11.96 3.59
C ASN A 198 1.71 13.47 3.67
N HIS A 199 1.04 14.27 2.84
CA HIS A 199 1.15 15.73 2.86
C HIS A 199 0.24 16.38 3.93
N LEU A 200 -0.65 15.60 4.55
CA LEU A 200 -1.56 16.08 5.60
C LEU A 200 -0.96 15.87 7.00
N PRO A 201 -1.32 16.71 7.99
CA PRO A 201 -0.93 16.49 9.39
C PRO A 201 -1.39 15.10 9.87
N GLY A 202 -0.44 14.28 10.34
CA GLY A 202 -0.71 12.91 10.78
C GLY A 202 -0.83 11.87 9.66
N GLY A 203 -0.86 12.27 8.39
CA GLY A 203 -1.05 11.38 7.25
C GLY A 203 0.01 10.27 7.15
N VAL A 204 1.26 10.57 7.50
CA VAL A 204 2.34 9.56 7.57
C VAL A 204 2.01 8.44 8.57
N ARG A 205 1.34 8.73 9.69
CA ARG A 205 0.92 7.69 10.64
C ARG A 205 -0.16 6.80 10.04
N VAL A 206 -1.10 7.38 9.31
CA VAL A 206 -2.17 6.65 8.62
C VAL A 206 -1.59 5.73 7.56
N THR A 207 -0.74 6.23 6.68
CA THR A 207 -0.13 5.41 5.61
C THR A 207 0.79 4.33 6.17
N ARG A 208 1.51 4.57 7.26
CA ARG A 208 2.27 3.53 7.97
C ARG A 208 1.37 2.46 8.58
N GLY A 209 0.24 2.87 9.17
CA GLY A 209 -0.77 1.94 9.68
C GLY A 209 -1.35 1.05 8.58
N LEU A 210 -1.66 1.64 7.41
CA LEU A 210 -2.06 0.89 6.22
C LEU A 210 -0.96 -0.06 5.76
N GLY A 211 0.29 0.37 5.74
CA GLY A 211 1.43 -0.48 5.41
C GLY A 211 1.57 -1.68 6.34
N LEU A 212 1.38 -1.49 7.65
CA LEU A 212 1.37 -2.58 8.63
C LEU A 212 0.22 -3.57 8.38
N PHE A 213 -0.98 -3.05 8.09
CA PHE A 213 -2.12 -3.88 7.73
C PHE A 213 -1.83 -4.71 6.48
N ILE A 214 -1.31 -4.09 5.42
CA ILE A 214 -0.94 -4.75 4.16
C ILE A 214 0.13 -5.82 4.41
N ALA A 215 1.19 -5.51 5.17
CA ALA A 215 2.24 -6.46 5.50
C ALA A 215 1.71 -7.65 6.31
N GLY A 216 0.80 -7.42 7.26
CA GLY A 216 0.13 -8.47 8.03
C GLY A 216 -0.75 -9.36 7.16
N ALA A 217 -1.53 -8.78 6.24
CA ALA A 217 -2.32 -9.54 5.26
C ALA A 217 -1.41 -10.37 4.35
N GLY A 218 -0.31 -9.79 3.85
CA GLY A 218 0.68 -10.50 3.05
C GLY A 218 1.33 -11.67 3.80
N ALA A 219 1.70 -11.47 5.07
CA ALA A 219 2.22 -12.53 5.92
C ALA A 219 1.22 -13.67 6.13
N TRP A 220 -0.07 -13.35 6.23
CA TRP A 220 -1.13 -14.33 6.29
C TRP A 220 -1.27 -15.11 4.96
N PHE A 221 -1.24 -14.44 3.80
CA PHE A 221 -1.24 -15.11 2.50
C PHE A 221 0.00 -15.98 2.32
N LEU A 222 1.17 -15.51 2.77
CA LEU A 222 2.41 -16.28 2.72
C LEU A 222 2.32 -17.54 3.57
N TYR A 223 1.78 -17.44 4.79
CA TYR A 223 1.53 -18.60 5.64
C TYR A 223 0.63 -19.63 4.93
N LYS A 224 -0.46 -19.17 4.32
CA LYS A 224 -1.35 -20.04 3.54
C LYS A 224 -0.63 -20.72 2.36
N ALA A 225 0.17 -19.97 1.62
CA ALA A 225 0.91 -20.48 0.46
C ALA A 225 2.02 -21.50 0.82
N LEU A 226 2.48 -21.50 2.07
CA LEU A 226 3.53 -22.42 2.54
C LEU A 226 2.99 -23.66 3.25
N VAL A 227 1.77 -23.60 3.81
CA VAL A 227 1.22 -24.65 4.67
C VAL A 227 0.10 -25.43 3.99
N LEU A 228 -0.62 -24.80 3.04
CA LEU A 228 -1.73 -25.42 2.28
C LEU A 228 -1.32 -25.80 0.88
#